data_bb71e1f14ba1d474ead72ce34f972e5e
#
_entry.id   bb71e1f14ba1d474ead72ce34f972e5e
#
_cell.length_a   1.000
_cell.length_b   1.000
_cell.length_c   1.000
_cell.angle_alpha   90.00
_cell.angle_beta   90.00
_cell.angle_gamma   90.00
#
_symmetry.space_group_name_H-M   'P 1'
#
loop_
_entity.id
_entity.type
_entity.pdbx_description
1 polymer ?
#
loop_
_entity_poly.entity_id
_entity_poly.type
_entity_poly.pdbx_seq_one_letter_code
_entity_poly.pdbx_strand_id
1 'polypeptide(L)'
;HDICDSQLDNEQVSLAGNNEEGFVPGIVPEFYRIGGLYKDPNWNGACVFTPWAYYQYYGDEAVLRHAFPVIERYLAYLDRQTTNGVLENYAQMGEWGEYGEHTPNVLVATCAYYRMLMIAKQICEILKGQKENKLDEKAKLYEAKAKAVRDAFYHHPECYDEATGQFGTGSQASYAIALFSGMAEEHEEQAVKALVEVVKKNGYHLTSGEVGLKQVFTALAEAGYSDVVYQMVMNPTAPSYRVFADTGLTTLPEYWNYDELWLGSMVRSRNHAMMGHVREWMTSFVLGLRPQS
;
A
#
# COMPACT_ATOMS: atom_id res chain seq x y z
N HIS A 1 -19.38 -1.46 -1.78
CA HIS A 1 -20.22 -0.41 -2.37
C HIS A 1 -20.11 0.88 -1.55
N ASP A 2 -20.51 0.85 -0.30
CA ASP A 2 -20.72 2.05 0.51
C ASP A 2 -19.46 2.88 0.81
N ILE A 3 -18.30 2.25 1.05
CA ILE A 3 -17.05 2.98 1.34
C ILE A 3 -16.54 3.71 0.10
N CYS A 4 -16.57 3.05 -1.05
CA CYS A 4 -16.13 3.65 -2.31
C CYS A 4 -17.07 4.79 -2.71
N ASP A 5 -18.39 4.58 -2.63
CA ASP A 5 -19.40 5.60 -2.94
C ASP A 5 -19.28 6.80 -1.99
N SER A 6 -19.05 6.56 -0.70
CA SER A 6 -18.83 7.62 0.28
C SER A 6 -17.58 8.45 0.01
N GLN A 7 -16.48 7.85 -0.45
CA GLN A 7 -15.29 8.60 -0.88
C GLN A 7 -15.56 9.40 -2.16
N LEU A 8 -16.28 8.81 -3.10
CA LEU A 8 -16.67 9.46 -4.35
C LEU A 8 -17.56 10.68 -4.10
N ASP A 9 -18.54 10.56 -3.19
CA ASP A 9 -19.47 11.64 -2.84
C ASP A 9 -18.79 12.76 -2.01
N ASN A 10 -17.81 12.42 -1.17
CA ASN A 10 -17.11 13.37 -0.31
C ASN A 10 -15.94 14.12 -0.99
N GLU A 11 -15.57 13.77 -2.21
CA GLU A 11 -14.58 14.55 -2.97
C GLU A 11 -14.93 16.05 -3.04
N GLN A 12 -16.24 16.38 -3.02
CA GLN A 12 -16.74 17.74 -3.13
C GLN A 12 -16.92 18.46 -1.79
N VAL A 13 -16.86 17.75 -0.66
CA VAL A 13 -17.19 18.29 0.68
C VAL A 13 -16.09 17.93 1.68
N SER A 14 -14.94 18.57 1.54
CA SER A 14 -13.94 18.54 2.62
C SER A 14 -14.35 19.52 3.73
N LEU A 15 -14.67 19.03 4.94
CA LEU A 15 -15.06 19.84 6.09
C LEU A 15 -14.00 20.84 6.58
N ALA A 16 -12.76 20.71 6.17
CA ALA A 16 -11.67 21.53 6.65
C ALA A 16 -11.12 22.55 5.64
N GLY A 17 -11.90 22.92 4.64
CA GLY A 17 -11.55 24.03 3.74
C GLY A 17 -10.39 23.73 2.76
N ASN A 18 -9.95 22.50 2.59
CA ASN A 18 -9.10 22.11 1.49
C ASN A 18 -9.99 21.83 0.27
N ASN A 19 -10.39 22.87 -0.41
CA ASN A 19 -11.07 22.80 -1.70
C ASN A 19 -10.07 22.56 -2.84
N GLU A 20 -9.02 21.76 -2.60
CA GLU A 20 -8.11 21.38 -3.66
C GLU A 20 -8.83 20.40 -4.57
N GLU A 21 -9.01 20.77 -5.83
CA GLU A 21 -9.66 19.94 -6.84
C GLU A 21 -9.02 18.55 -6.91
N GLY A 22 -9.83 17.51 -6.74
CA GLY A 22 -9.42 16.12 -6.79
C GLY A 22 -8.86 15.56 -5.47
N PHE A 23 -8.87 16.33 -4.38
CA PHE A 23 -8.51 15.79 -3.07
C PHE A 23 -9.57 14.79 -2.59
N VAL A 24 -9.10 13.62 -2.13
CA VAL A 24 -9.93 12.58 -1.52
C VAL A 24 -9.51 12.41 -0.06
N PRO A 25 -10.43 12.50 0.93
CA PRO A 25 -10.08 12.31 2.32
C PRO A 25 -9.77 10.85 2.65
N GLY A 26 -8.85 10.61 3.61
CA GLY A 26 -8.51 9.27 4.10
C GLY A 26 -9.56 8.68 5.05
N ILE A 27 -10.43 9.53 5.61
CA ILE A 27 -11.54 9.13 6.50
C ILE A 27 -12.83 9.67 5.89
N VAL A 28 -13.85 8.80 5.77
CA VAL A 28 -15.12 9.16 5.15
C VAL A 28 -16.30 8.71 6.02
N PRO A 29 -17.21 9.64 6.39
CA PRO A 29 -17.15 11.08 6.18
C PRO A 29 -16.01 11.75 6.95
N GLU A 30 -15.41 12.80 6.39
CA GLU A 30 -14.34 13.56 7.06
C GLU A 30 -14.92 14.45 8.17
N PHE A 31 -15.17 13.84 9.34
CA PHE A 31 -15.74 14.55 10.50
C PHE A 31 -14.66 15.14 11.42
N TYR A 32 -13.42 14.75 11.27
CA TYR A 32 -12.29 15.21 12.07
C TYR A 32 -10.96 15.01 11.34
N ARG A 33 -10.06 15.98 11.44
CA ARG A 33 -8.68 15.88 10.95
C ARG A 33 -7.73 15.65 12.11
N ILE A 34 -7.10 14.49 12.14
CA ILE A 34 -6.16 14.12 13.19
C ILE A 34 -4.82 14.82 12.92
N GLY A 35 -4.62 15.98 13.58
CA GLY A 35 -3.31 16.64 13.66
C GLY A 35 -2.56 16.89 12.33
N GLY A 36 -3.27 17.01 11.21
CA GLY A 36 -2.65 17.11 9.88
C GLY A 36 -2.37 15.77 9.18
N LEU A 37 -2.66 14.63 9.81
CA LEU A 37 -2.50 13.28 9.26
C LEU A 37 -3.62 12.93 8.27
N TYR A 38 -3.77 13.70 7.20
CA TYR A 38 -4.82 13.55 6.21
C TYR A 38 -4.31 13.34 4.79
N LYS A 39 -3.00 13.54 4.56
CA LYS A 39 -2.35 13.34 3.26
C LYS A 39 -1.55 12.04 3.29
N ASP A 40 -2.18 10.96 2.89
CA ASP A 40 -1.50 9.67 2.73
C ASP A 40 -2.12 8.86 1.60
N PRO A 41 -1.33 8.50 0.56
CA PRO A 41 -1.87 7.85 -0.62
C PRO A 41 -2.35 6.42 -0.36
N ASN A 42 -1.97 5.77 0.74
CA ASN A 42 -2.44 4.44 1.08
C ASN A 42 -3.86 4.47 1.69
N TRP A 43 -4.21 5.53 2.42
CA TRP A 43 -5.56 5.76 2.95
C TRP A 43 -6.46 6.48 1.95
N ASN A 44 -6.04 7.65 1.46
CA ASN A 44 -6.78 8.42 0.44
C ASN A 44 -6.98 7.62 -0.86
N GLY A 45 -6.03 6.74 -1.19
CA GLY A 45 -6.04 5.89 -2.37
C GLY A 45 -7.05 4.75 -2.35
N ALA A 46 -7.85 4.59 -1.29
CA ALA A 46 -8.92 3.60 -1.25
C ALA A 46 -9.91 3.80 -2.42
N CYS A 47 -10.11 5.03 -2.92
CA CYS A 47 -10.90 5.30 -4.11
C CYS A 47 -10.35 4.65 -5.40
N VAL A 48 -9.08 4.27 -5.41
CA VAL A 48 -8.44 3.53 -6.52
C VAL A 48 -8.36 2.04 -6.19
N PHE A 49 -7.82 1.70 -5.01
CA PHE A 49 -7.52 0.32 -4.65
C PHE A 49 -8.78 -0.53 -4.40
N THR A 50 -9.84 0.06 -3.83
CA THR A 50 -11.07 -0.69 -3.53
C THR A 50 -11.84 -1.10 -4.79
N PRO A 51 -12.16 -0.20 -5.76
CA PRO A 51 -12.83 -0.62 -6.99
C PRO A 51 -11.96 -1.55 -7.84
N TRP A 52 -10.64 -1.37 -7.81
CA TRP A 52 -9.73 -2.29 -8.48
C TRP A 52 -9.79 -3.70 -7.87
N ALA A 53 -9.70 -3.83 -6.55
CA ALA A 53 -9.81 -5.09 -5.86
C ALA A 53 -11.19 -5.74 -6.10
N TYR A 54 -12.26 -4.95 -6.06
CA TYR A 54 -13.61 -5.46 -6.36
C TYR A 54 -13.70 -6.06 -7.76
N TYR A 55 -13.16 -5.34 -8.75
CA TYR A 55 -13.09 -5.86 -10.12
C TYR A 55 -12.30 -7.18 -10.21
N GLN A 56 -11.14 -7.26 -9.57
CA GLN A 56 -10.32 -8.47 -9.56
C GLN A 56 -11.05 -9.69 -8.98
N TYR A 57 -11.88 -9.49 -7.96
CA TYR A 57 -12.62 -10.59 -7.33
C TYR A 57 -13.93 -10.96 -8.03
N TYR A 58 -14.60 -10.00 -8.66
CA TYR A 58 -15.97 -10.19 -9.18
C TYR A 58 -16.09 -10.01 -10.69
N GLY A 59 -15.08 -9.48 -11.37
CA GLY A 59 -15.09 -9.24 -12.81
C GLY A 59 -16.07 -8.15 -13.27
N ASP A 60 -16.59 -7.34 -12.34
CA ASP A 60 -17.61 -6.33 -12.64
C ASP A 60 -16.94 -5.01 -13.11
N GLU A 61 -16.98 -4.77 -14.44
CA GLU A 61 -16.47 -3.53 -15.02
C GLU A 61 -17.30 -2.28 -14.65
N ALA A 62 -18.55 -2.44 -14.22
CA ALA A 62 -19.40 -1.29 -13.91
C ALA A 62 -18.83 -0.48 -12.75
N VAL A 63 -18.21 -1.14 -11.75
CA VAL A 63 -17.54 -0.47 -10.64
C VAL A 63 -16.37 0.37 -11.12
N LEU A 64 -15.59 -0.12 -12.08
CA LEU A 64 -14.47 0.64 -12.66
C LEU A 64 -14.96 1.87 -13.43
N ARG A 65 -16.03 1.71 -14.24
CA ARG A 65 -16.65 2.83 -14.98
C ARG A 65 -17.17 3.92 -14.04
N HIS A 66 -17.76 3.51 -12.92
CA HIS A 66 -18.28 4.44 -11.91
C HIS A 66 -17.16 5.18 -11.18
N ALA A 67 -16.11 4.48 -10.75
CA ALA A 67 -15.01 5.05 -9.99
C ALA A 67 -14.02 5.89 -10.86
N PHE A 68 -13.88 5.58 -12.14
CA PHE A 68 -12.82 6.12 -12.98
C PHE A 68 -12.76 7.66 -13.03
N PRO A 69 -13.88 8.40 -13.11
CA PRO A 69 -13.83 9.88 -13.09
C PRO A 69 -13.20 10.45 -11.81
N VAL A 70 -13.41 9.82 -10.65
CA VAL A 70 -12.80 10.24 -9.38
C VAL A 70 -11.32 9.86 -9.36
N ILE A 71 -11.00 8.64 -9.81
CA ILE A 71 -9.61 8.18 -9.94
C ILE A 71 -8.79 9.16 -10.77
N GLU A 72 -9.31 9.62 -11.92
CA GLU A 72 -8.64 10.60 -12.77
C GLU A 72 -8.35 11.91 -12.05
N ARG A 73 -9.34 12.47 -11.33
CA ARG A 73 -9.17 13.72 -10.58
C ARG A 73 -8.19 13.56 -9.42
N TYR A 74 -8.27 12.44 -8.71
CA TYR A 74 -7.34 12.16 -7.62
C TYR A 74 -5.90 11.99 -8.10
N LEU A 75 -5.66 11.26 -9.20
CA LEU A 75 -4.33 11.15 -9.79
C LEU A 75 -3.78 12.49 -10.31
N ALA A 76 -4.64 13.33 -10.88
CA ALA A 76 -4.26 14.69 -11.27
C ALA A 76 -3.92 15.57 -10.05
N TYR A 77 -4.60 15.36 -8.94
CA TYR A 77 -4.28 16.00 -7.67
C TYR A 77 -2.92 15.54 -7.14
N LEU A 78 -2.66 14.21 -7.06
CA LEU A 78 -1.38 13.67 -6.62
C LEU A 78 -0.21 14.15 -7.47
N ASP A 79 -0.41 14.24 -8.79
CA ASP A 79 0.60 14.77 -9.71
C ASP A 79 1.07 16.19 -9.32
N ARG A 80 0.12 17.04 -8.90
CA ARG A 80 0.43 18.41 -8.40
C ARG A 80 1.09 18.43 -7.02
N GLN A 81 1.03 17.32 -6.26
CA GLN A 81 1.68 17.21 -4.96
C GLN A 81 3.11 16.68 -5.05
N THR A 82 3.55 16.24 -6.23
CA THR A 82 4.93 15.75 -6.42
C THR A 82 5.95 16.88 -6.36
N THR A 83 7.11 16.58 -5.77
CA THR A 83 8.32 17.40 -5.84
C THR A 83 9.36 16.59 -6.59
N ASN A 84 9.92 17.14 -7.68
CA ASN A 84 10.88 16.43 -8.54
C ASN A 84 10.41 15.03 -8.98
N GLY A 85 9.11 14.82 -9.13
CA GLY A 85 8.51 13.57 -9.60
C GLY A 85 8.21 12.53 -8.50
N VAL A 86 8.54 12.80 -7.22
CA VAL A 86 8.20 11.95 -6.07
C VAL A 86 7.25 12.65 -5.10
N LEU A 87 6.56 11.89 -4.26
CA LEU A 87 5.67 12.40 -3.21
C LEU A 87 6.43 12.55 -1.88
N GLU A 88 7.29 13.56 -1.75
CA GLU A 88 8.16 13.75 -0.58
C GLU A 88 7.41 13.93 0.74
N ASN A 89 6.33 14.70 0.74
CA ASN A 89 5.63 15.13 1.96
C ASN A 89 4.16 14.68 1.98
N TYR A 90 3.85 13.55 1.38
CA TYR A 90 2.48 13.09 1.21
C TYR A 90 2.14 11.78 1.93
N ALA A 91 3.07 11.13 2.62
CA ALA A 91 2.81 9.95 3.46
C ALA A 91 2.93 10.33 4.93
N GLN A 92 1.91 10.98 5.48
CA GLN A 92 1.94 11.46 6.86
C GLN A 92 1.75 10.33 7.88
N MET A 93 1.08 9.25 7.49
CA MET A 93 0.99 8.01 8.26
C MET A 93 2.22 7.11 8.00
N GLY A 94 2.73 7.12 6.77
CA GLY A 94 3.87 6.31 6.36
C GLY A 94 3.61 4.81 6.48
N GLU A 95 4.61 4.09 6.95
CA GLU A 95 4.50 2.67 7.33
C GLU A 95 3.99 2.58 8.77
N TRP A 96 2.68 2.79 8.95
CA TRP A 96 2.06 2.93 10.27
C TRP A 96 2.19 1.65 11.09
N GLY A 97 2.73 1.78 12.30
CA GLY A 97 2.86 0.66 13.21
C GLY A 97 4.05 -0.27 12.94
N GLU A 98 5.02 0.13 12.10
CA GLU A 98 6.26 -0.64 11.94
C GLU A 98 7.01 -0.77 13.28
N TYR A 99 7.78 -1.85 13.44
CA TYR A 99 8.40 -2.19 14.71
C TYR A 99 9.92 -2.44 14.56
N GLY A 100 10.70 -1.60 15.22
CA GLY A 100 12.16 -1.76 15.24
C GLY A 100 12.88 -1.44 13.93
N GLU A 101 12.16 -1.07 12.89
CA GLU A 101 12.66 -0.58 11.60
C GLU A 101 12.05 0.78 11.29
N HIS A 102 12.53 1.42 10.23
CA HIS A 102 11.95 2.66 9.70
C HIS A 102 11.98 2.63 8.18
N THR A 103 10.82 2.87 7.59
CA THR A 103 10.64 2.93 6.14
C THR A 103 10.41 4.37 5.71
N PRO A 104 11.18 4.93 4.75
CA PRO A 104 11.04 6.33 4.36
C PRO A 104 9.65 6.64 3.81
N ASN A 105 9.02 7.69 4.31
CA ASN A 105 7.68 8.09 3.90
C ASN A 105 7.60 8.41 2.40
N VAL A 106 8.64 9.00 1.82
CA VAL A 106 8.72 9.27 0.38
C VAL A 106 8.68 8.00 -0.45
N LEU A 107 9.34 6.92 0.00
CA LEU A 107 9.27 5.60 -0.65
C LEU A 107 7.84 5.05 -0.60
N VAL A 108 7.23 5.04 0.59
CA VAL A 108 5.86 4.54 0.82
C VAL A 108 4.85 5.27 -0.07
N ALA A 109 4.91 6.61 -0.11
CA ALA A 109 3.99 7.42 -0.89
C ALA A 109 4.21 7.27 -2.40
N THR A 110 5.46 7.30 -2.84
CA THR A 110 5.77 7.26 -4.28
C THR A 110 5.46 5.91 -4.89
N CYS A 111 5.71 4.81 -4.17
CA CYS A 111 5.30 3.47 -4.60
C CYS A 111 3.78 3.33 -4.70
N ALA A 112 3.02 3.88 -3.75
CA ALA A 112 1.56 3.88 -3.83
C ALA A 112 1.06 4.68 -5.05
N TYR A 113 1.62 5.86 -5.29
CA TYR A 113 1.25 6.68 -6.47
C TYR A 113 1.59 5.97 -7.79
N TYR A 114 2.79 5.42 -7.91
CA TYR A 114 3.18 4.62 -9.08
C TYR A 114 2.18 3.49 -9.35
N ARG A 115 1.84 2.72 -8.32
CA ARG A 115 0.87 1.63 -8.42
C ARG A 115 -0.51 2.11 -8.87
N MET A 116 -0.99 3.25 -8.37
CA MET A 116 -2.27 3.82 -8.79
C MET A 116 -2.24 4.23 -10.27
N LEU A 117 -1.14 4.77 -10.77
CA LEU A 117 -0.97 5.09 -12.20
C LEU A 117 -1.05 3.83 -13.06
N MET A 118 -0.40 2.74 -12.62
CA MET A 118 -0.46 1.45 -13.33
C MET A 118 -1.87 0.83 -13.29
N ILE A 119 -2.58 0.93 -12.18
CA ILE A 119 -3.99 0.53 -12.07
C ILE A 119 -4.86 1.36 -13.03
N ALA A 120 -4.69 2.68 -13.06
CA ALA A 120 -5.46 3.54 -13.97
C ALA A 120 -5.19 3.22 -15.45
N LYS A 121 -3.95 2.88 -15.80
CA LYS A 121 -3.62 2.36 -17.14
C LYS A 121 -4.42 1.09 -17.45
N GLN A 122 -4.40 0.11 -16.53
CA GLN A 122 -5.13 -1.16 -16.70
C GLN A 122 -6.64 -0.93 -16.79
N ILE A 123 -7.20 -0.03 -15.98
CA ILE A 123 -8.62 0.34 -16.08
C ILE A 123 -8.94 0.89 -17.47
N CYS A 124 -8.10 1.77 -18.03
CA CYS A 124 -8.29 2.26 -19.39
C CYS A 124 -8.27 1.12 -20.42
N GLU A 125 -7.37 0.16 -20.27
CA GLU A 125 -7.25 -1.01 -21.15
C GLU A 125 -8.47 -1.94 -21.06
N ILE A 126 -9.04 -2.13 -19.88
CA ILE A 126 -10.25 -2.92 -19.65
C ILE A 126 -11.49 -2.21 -20.22
N LEU A 127 -11.62 -0.92 -19.93
CA LEU A 127 -12.82 -0.15 -20.27
C LEU A 127 -12.87 0.29 -21.74
N LYS A 128 -11.76 0.18 -22.49
CA LYS A 128 -11.75 0.54 -23.90
C LYS A 128 -12.64 -0.41 -24.70
N GLY A 129 -13.67 0.16 -25.33
CA GLY A 129 -14.44 -0.53 -26.36
C GLY A 129 -13.71 -0.49 -27.69
N GLN A 130 -14.27 -1.17 -28.72
CA GLN A 130 -13.66 -1.27 -30.07
C GLN A 130 -13.45 0.09 -30.81
N LYS A 131 -13.85 1.23 -30.23
CA LYS A 131 -13.85 2.55 -30.89
C LYS A 131 -13.40 3.74 -30.02
N GLU A 132 -12.85 3.54 -28.82
CA GLU A 132 -12.53 4.66 -27.92
C GLU A 132 -11.04 5.00 -27.91
N ASN A 133 -10.59 5.80 -28.88
CA ASN A 133 -9.22 6.37 -28.93
C ASN A 133 -8.82 7.15 -27.66
N LYS A 134 -9.80 7.73 -26.93
CA LYS A 134 -9.52 8.55 -25.73
C LYS A 134 -8.96 7.73 -24.58
N LEU A 135 -9.42 6.49 -24.36
CA LEU A 135 -8.90 5.62 -23.29
C LEU A 135 -7.51 5.09 -23.65
N ASP A 136 -7.22 4.84 -24.92
CA ASP A 136 -5.86 4.47 -25.35
C ASP A 136 -4.86 5.62 -25.13
N GLU A 137 -5.26 6.87 -25.38
CA GLU A 137 -4.43 8.05 -25.08
C GLU A 137 -4.19 8.21 -23.57
N LYS A 138 -5.22 7.99 -22.76
CA LYS A 138 -5.10 8.02 -21.28
C LYS A 138 -4.21 6.90 -20.76
N ALA A 139 -4.33 5.68 -21.27
CA ALA A 139 -3.46 4.57 -20.90
C ALA A 139 -1.98 4.90 -21.16
N LYS A 140 -1.67 5.45 -22.34
CA LYS A 140 -0.31 5.91 -22.68
C LYS A 140 0.17 7.05 -21.76
N LEU A 141 -0.72 7.97 -21.39
CA LEU A 141 -0.40 9.06 -20.49
C LEU A 141 -0.04 8.52 -19.09
N TYR A 142 -0.84 7.60 -18.55
CA TYR A 142 -0.55 6.99 -17.23
C TYR A 142 0.73 6.16 -17.25
N GLU A 143 1.00 5.44 -18.33
CA GLU A 143 2.26 4.70 -18.51
C GLU A 143 3.47 5.64 -18.55
N ALA A 144 3.38 6.73 -19.30
CA ALA A 144 4.43 7.74 -19.36
C ALA A 144 4.68 8.42 -18.01
N LYS A 145 3.60 8.73 -17.26
CA LYS A 145 3.70 9.27 -15.91
C LYS A 145 4.32 8.27 -14.94
N ALA A 146 3.88 7.01 -14.96
CA ALA A 146 4.44 5.95 -14.14
C ALA A 146 5.95 5.79 -14.39
N LYS A 147 6.37 5.81 -15.66
CA LYS A 147 7.79 5.79 -16.01
C LYS A 147 8.54 6.98 -15.43
N ALA A 148 8.03 8.19 -15.56
CA ALA A 148 8.67 9.39 -15.01
C ALA A 148 8.79 9.34 -13.48
N VAL A 149 7.75 8.85 -12.78
CA VAL A 149 7.77 8.63 -11.33
C VAL A 149 8.82 7.59 -10.94
N ARG A 150 8.92 6.48 -11.68
CA ARG A 150 9.94 5.45 -11.43
C ARG A 150 11.34 6.00 -11.66
N ASP A 151 11.56 6.73 -12.75
CA ASP A 151 12.86 7.36 -13.01
C ASP A 151 13.25 8.32 -11.87
N ALA A 152 12.31 9.14 -11.37
CA ALA A 152 12.54 10.03 -10.25
C ALA A 152 12.82 9.28 -8.93
N PHE A 153 12.09 8.19 -8.68
CA PHE A 153 12.28 7.33 -7.51
C PHE A 153 13.71 6.76 -7.42
N TYR A 154 14.24 6.25 -8.53
CA TYR A 154 15.61 5.71 -8.55
C TYR A 154 16.71 6.76 -8.36
N HIS A 155 16.41 8.03 -8.61
CA HIS A 155 17.34 9.14 -8.36
C HIS A 155 17.16 9.78 -6.97
N HIS A 156 16.17 9.34 -6.19
CA HIS A 156 15.92 9.90 -4.86
C HIS A 156 16.69 9.12 -3.77
N PRO A 157 17.55 9.77 -2.97
CA PRO A 157 18.48 9.08 -2.06
C PRO A 157 17.79 8.29 -0.93
N GLU A 158 16.58 8.70 -0.53
CA GLU A 158 15.81 7.95 0.46
C GLU A 158 14.95 6.82 -0.14
N CYS A 159 14.89 6.73 -1.48
CA CYS A 159 14.13 5.67 -2.15
C CYS A 159 15.01 4.52 -2.60
N TYR A 160 16.17 4.84 -3.20
CA TYR A 160 17.07 3.84 -3.76
C TYR A 160 18.52 4.28 -3.69
N ASP A 161 19.40 3.39 -3.28
CA ASP A 161 20.85 3.55 -3.31
C ASP A 161 21.43 2.73 -4.46
N GLU A 162 21.84 3.40 -5.54
CA GLU A 162 22.40 2.76 -6.73
C GLU A 162 23.72 2.00 -6.44
N ALA A 163 24.50 2.46 -5.47
CA ALA A 163 25.80 1.85 -5.15
C ALA A 163 25.63 0.46 -4.48
N THR A 164 24.56 0.28 -3.71
CA THR A 164 24.30 -0.96 -2.96
C THR A 164 23.11 -1.77 -3.51
N GLY A 165 22.25 -1.16 -4.31
CA GLY A 165 20.99 -1.72 -4.75
C GLY A 165 19.93 -1.79 -3.64
N GLN A 166 20.09 -0.99 -2.58
CA GLN A 166 19.19 -0.97 -1.44
C GLN A 166 17.99 -0.06 -1.69
N PHE A 167 16.79 -0.56 -1.39
CA PHE A 167 15.57 0.23 -1.34
C PHE A 167 15.39 0.83 0.06
N GLY A 168 15.17 2.15 0.11
CA GLY A 168 14.97 2.88 1.35
C GLY A 168 16.06 2.62 2.39
N THR A 169 15.66 2.29 3.59
CA THR A 169 16.58 1.93 4.69
C THR A 169 16.99 0.45 4.69
N GLY A 170 16.51 -0.35 3.74
CA GLY A 170 16.70 -1.80 3.74
C GLY A 170 15.79 -2.53 4.73
N SER A 171 14.70 -1.88 5.21
CA SER A 171 13.68 -2.53 6.04
C SER A 171 12.89 -3.58 5.25
N GLN A 172 12.21 -4.50 5.95
CA GLN A 172 11.31 -5.45 5.32
C GLN A 172 10.27 -4.73 4.44
N ALA A 173 9.66 -3.67 4.97
CA ALA A 173 8.66 -2.89 4.24
C ALA A 173 9.24 -2.14 3.05
N SER A 174 10.49 -1.61 3.12
CA SER A 174 11.11 -0.93 1.99
C SER A 174 11.20 -1.83 0.75
N TYR A 175 11.71 -3.05 0.91
CA TYR A 175 11.80 -4.00 -0.20
C TYR A 175 10.41 -4.48 -0.66
N ALA A 176 9.54 -4.83 0.28
CA ALA A 176 8.22 -5.37 -0.04
C ALA A 176 7.33 -4.36 -0.76
N ILE A 177 7.33 -3.10 -0.35
CA ILE A 177 6.57 -2.02 -0.98
C ILE A 177 7.07 -1.75 -2.41
N ALA A 178 8.39 -1.73 -2.62
CA ALA A 178 8.97 -1.56 -3.94
C ALA A 178 8.63 -2.75 -4.88
N LEU A 179 8.72 -3.98 -4.38
CA LEU A 179 8.35 -5.19 -5.12
C LEU A 179 6.86 -5.20 -5.49
N PHE A 180 6.00 -5.07 -4.50
CA PHE A 180 4.55 -5.18 -4.67
C PHE A 180 3.95 -4.08 -5.55
N SER A 181 4.53 -2.89 -5.54
CA SER A 181 4.10 -1.79 -6.41
C SER A 181 4.51 -1.98 -7.88
N GLY A 182 5.49 -2.85 -8.17
CA GLY A 182 6.16 -2.97 -9.45
C GLY A 182 7.31 -1.98 -9.64
N MET A 183 7.64 -1.18 -8.60
CA MET A 183 8.73 -0.22 -8.68
C MET A 183 10.09 -0.91 -8.85
N ALA A 184 10.28 -2.09 -8.25
CA ALA A 184 11.52 -2.86 -8.27
C ALA A 184 11.69 -3.73 -9.53
N GLU A 185 10.87 -3.58 -10.59
CA GLU A 185 10.80 -4.47 -11.76
C GLU A 185 12.18 -4.88 -12.32
N GLU A 186 13.10 -3.93 -12.51
CA GLU A 186 14.44 -4.18 -13.05
C GLU A 186 15.41 -4.82 -12.03
N HIS A 187 15.07 -4.78 -10.75
CA HIS A 187 15.87 -5.27 -9.62
C HIS A 187 15.11 -6.33 -8.78
N GLU A 188 14.04 -6.92 -9.33
CA GLU A 188 13.13 -7.80 -8.61
C GLU A 188 13.87 -8.95 -7.91
N GLU A 189 14.71 -9.71 -8.63
CA GLU A 189 15.43 -10.83 -8.05
C GLU A 189 16.37 -10.42 -6.91
N GLN A 190 17.05 -9.27 -7.06
CA GLN A 190 17.93 -8.73 -6.02
C GLN A 190 17.13 -8.25 -4.80
N ALA A 191 16.01 -7.56 -5.04
CA ALA A 191 15.15 -7.06 -3.98
C ALA A 191 14.50 -8.21 -3.18
N VAL A 192 14.07 -9.28 -3.84
CA VAL A 192 13.55 -10.49 -3.18
C VAL A 192 14.61 -11.14 -2.31
N LYS A 193 15.84 -11.33 -2.83
CA LYS A 193 16.95 -11.90 -2.05
C LYS A 193 17.26 -11.04 -0.83
N ALA A 194 17.29 -9.72 -1.00
CA ALA A 194 17.53 -8.79 0.10
C ALA A 194 16.40 -8.82 1.14
N LEU A 195 15.13 -8.92 0.72
CA LEU A 195 13.99 -9.09 1.62
C LEU A 195 14.12 -10.38 2.45
N VAL A 196 14.47 -11.50 1.82
CA VAL A 196 14.68 -12.77 2.52
C VAL A 196 15.82 -12.66 3.54
N GLU A 197 16.91 -12.01 3.17
CA GLU A 197 18.06 -11.85 4.09
C GLU A 197 17.76 -10.92 5.27
N VAL A 198 17.01 -9.83 5.06
CA VAL A 198 16.62 -8.96 6.19
C VAL A 198 15.64 -9.67 7.13
N VAL A 199 14.72 -10.47 6.61
CA VAL A 199 13.82 -11.30 7.43
C VAL A 199 14.62 -12.30 8.27
N LYS A 200 15.59 -13.01 7.68
CA LYS A 200 16.47 -13.93 8.41
C LYS A 200 17.32 -13.22 9.45
N LYS A 201 17.92 -12.09 9.09
CA LYS A 201 18.73 -11.26 10.00
C LYS A 201 17.92 -10.78 11.21
N ASN A 202 16.64 -10.48 11.00
CA ASN A 202 15.72 -10.10 12.06
C ASN A 202 15.11 -11.32 12.80
N GLY A 203 15.67 -12.51 12.64
CA GLY A 203 15.21 -13.72 13.33
C GLY A 203 13.79 -14.15 12.94
N TYR A 204 13.35 -13.86 11.73
CA TYR A 204 11.99 -14.12 11.24
C TYR A 204 10.90 -13.36 12.00
N HIS A 205 11.20 -12.21 12.59
CA HIS A 205 10.20 -11.36 13.22
C HIS A 205 9.48 -10.49 12.16
N LEU A 206 8.22 -10.18 12.44
CA LEU A 206 7.39 -9.28 11.63
C LEU A 206 7.63 -7.83 12.07
N THR A 207 8.37 -7.07 11.27
CA THR A 207 8.72 -5.68 11.59
C THR A 207 7.87 -4.66 10.83
N SER A 208 7.22 -5.07 9.75
CA SER A 208 6.37 -4.19 8.93
C SER A 208 5.09 -3.78 9.64
N GLY A 209 4.63 -2.58 9.33
CA GLY A 209 3.37 -2.03 9.78
C GLY A 209 2.21 -2.29 8.80
N GLU A 210 1.23 -1.38 8.80
CA GLU A 210 -0.03 -1.56 8.05
C GLU A 210 0.15 -1.70 6.55
N VAL A 211 0.99 -0.88 5.96
CA VAL A 211 1.15 -0.84 4.50
C VAL A 211 1.99 -2.02 4.02
N GLY A 212 3.12 -2.27 4.66
CA GLY A 212 4.09 -3.26 4.22
C GLY A 212 3.72 -4.70 4.55
N LEU A 213 2.95 -4.96 5.61
CA LEU A 213 2.69 -6.32 6.10
C LEU A 213 2.09 -7.25 5.04
N LYS A 214 1.02 -6.82 4.37
CA LYS A 214 0.45 -7.55 3.24
C LYS A 214 1.48 -7.77 2.13
N GLN A 215 2.25 -6.75 1.85
CA GLN A 215 3.19 -6.71 0.74
C GLN A 215 4.39 -7.62 0.99
N VAL A 216 4.87 -7.73 2.24
CA VAL A 216 5.89 -8.71 2.66
C VAL A 216 5.41 -10.13 2.39
N PHE A 217 4.19 -10.46 2.83
CA PHE A 217 3.66 -11.81 2.62
C PHE A 217 3.49 -12.13 1.13
N THR A 218 2.95 -11.17 0.36
CA THR A 218 2.73 -11.36 -1.06
C THR A 218 4.04 -11.50 -1.81
N ALA A 219 4.99 -10.58 -1.62
CA ALA A 219 6.27 -10.59 -2.32
C ALA A 219 7.07 -11.88 -2.04
N LEU A 220 7.16 -12.30 -0.78
CA LEU A 220 7.82 -13.55 -0.42
C LEU A 220 7.13 -14.77 -1.00
N ALA A 221 5.80 -14.83 -0.92
CA ALA A 221 5.05 -16.00 -1.36
C ALA A 221 5.01 -16.14 -2.90
N GLU A 222 4.90 -15.02 -3.64
CA GLU A 222 4.99 -15.01 -5.11
C GLU A 222 6.38 -15.44 -5.60
N ALA A 223 7.42 -15.05 -4.87
CA ALA A 223 8.79 -15.48 -5.16
C ALA A 223 9.12 -16.92 -4.68
N GLY A 224 8.13 -17.67 -4.15
CA GLY A 224 8.29 -19.06 -3.72
C GLY A 224 8.78 -19.25 -2.28
N TYR A 225 8.86 -18.20 -1.48
CA TYR A 225 9.33 -18.24 -0.08
C TYR A 225 8.18 -18.30 0.95
N SER A 226 7.11 -19.05 0.66
CA SER A 226 6.00 -19.23 1.63
C SER A 226 6.46 -19.93 2.93
N ASP A 227 7.52 -20.70 2.89
CA ASP A 227 8.16 -21.29 4.08
C ASP A 227 8.76 -20.21 5.00
N VAL A 228 9.33 -19.15 4.44
CA VAL A 228 9.81 -17.98 5.19
C VAL A 228 8.64 -17.26 5.85
N VAL A 229 7.54 -17.03 5.12
CA VAL A 229 6.31 -16.43 5.67
C VAL A 229 5.78 -17.30 6.83
N TYR A 230 5.75 -18.62 6.66
CA TYR A 230 5.32 -19.54 7.73
C TYR A 230 6.19 -19.38 8.98
N GLN A 231 7.51 -19.29 8.84
CA GLN A 231 8.42 -19.09 9.98
C GLN A 231 8.16 -17.74 10.67
N MET A 232 7.88 -16.67 9.91
CA MET A 232 7.54 -15.36 10.48
C MET A 232 6.23 -15.41 11.26
N VAL A 233 5.20 -16.02 10.72
CA VAL A 233 3.87 -16.15 11.35
C VAL A 233 3.95 -17.00 12.62
N MET A 234 4.71 -18.08 12.59
CA MET A 234 4.83 -19.07 13.67
C MET A 234 6.00 -18.82 14.62
N ASN A 235 6.66 -17.68 14.52
CA ASN A 235 7.76 -17.34 15.43
C ASN A 235 7.28 -17.34 16.89
N PRO A 236 7.96 -18.04 17.81
CA PRO A 236 7.52 -18.14 19.20
C PRO A 236 7.74 -16.87 20.02
N THR A 237 8.42 -15.87 19.46
CA THR A 237 8.72 -14.59 20.11
C THR A 237 8.14 -13.42 19.33
N ALA A 238 7.80 -12.33 20.04
CA ALA A 238 7.25 -11.11 19.42
C ALA A 238 8.33 -10.37 18.60
N PRO A 239 7.91 -9.70 17.51
CA PRO A 239 6.56 -9.64 16.96
C PRO A 239 6.22 -10.83 16.04
N SER A 240 5.10 -11.49 16.31
CA SER A 240 4.56 -12.58 15.49
C SER A 240 3.08 -12.85 15.80
N TYR A 241 2.39 -13.50 14.86
CA TYR A 241 0.99 -13.92 15.07
C TYR A 241 0.83 -15.02 16.11
N ARG A 242 1.80 -15.91 16.20
CA ARG A 242 1.79 -16.97 17.22
C ARG A 242 1.72 -16.40 18.63
N VAL A 243 2.45 -15.34 18.91
CA VAL A 243 2.40 -14.67 20.23
C VAL A 243 1.00 -14.14 20.52
N PHE A 244 0.30 -13.58 19.53
CA PHE A 244 -1.10 -13.15 19.72
C PHE A 244 -2.01 -14.33 20.07
N ALA A 245 -1.85 -15.47 19.40
CA ALA A 245 -2.62 -16.67 19.71
C ALA A 245 -2.30 -17.25 21.10
N ASP A 246 -1.03 -17.33 21.45
CA ASP A 246 -0.56 -17.88 22.73
C ASP A 246 -0.98 -17.01 23.92
N THR A 247 -1.17 -15.70 23.73
CA THR A 247 -1.66 -14.78 24.78
C THR A 247 -3.18 -14.77 24.94
N GLY A 248 -3.91 -15.55 24.15
CA GLY A 248 -5.36 -15.68 24.24
C GLY A 248 -6.13 -14.47 23.71
N LEU A 249 -5.54 -13.62 22.88
CA LEU A 249 -6.25 -12.56 22.18
C LEU A 249 -7.33 -13.14 21.28
N THR A 250 -8.54 -12.61 21.37
CA THR A 250 -9.69 -13.01 20.55
C THR A 250 -9.86 -12.14 19.31
N THR A 251 -9.15 -11.03 19.24
CA THR A 251 -9.12 -10.07 18.13
C THR A 251 -7.68 -9.67 17.85
N LEU A 252 -7.40 -9.14 16.66
CA LEU A 252 -6.06 -8.68 16.30
C LEU A 252 -5.84 -7.25 16.78
N PRO A 253 -4.65 -6.93 17.33
CA PRO A 253 -4.30 -5.58 17.73
C PRO A 253 -3.88 -4.74 16.54
N GLU A 254 -3.77 -3.41 16.75
CA GLU A 254 -3.27 -2.45 15.77
C GLU A 254 -1.73 -2.45 15.65
N TYR A 255 -1.03 -2.79 16.75
CA TYR A 255 0.44 -2.72 16.83
C TYR A 255 1.02 -4.05 17.33
N TRP A 256 2.25 -4.34 16.90
CA TRP A 256 2.99 -5.50 17.40
C TRP A 256 3.25 -5.44 18.91
N ASN A 257 3.48 -4.24 19.45
CA ASN A 257 3.65 -3.96 20.86
C ASN A 257 2.36 -3.43 21.53
N TYR A 258 1.25 -4.12 21.29
CA TYR A 258 -0.10 -3.76 21.73
C TYR A 258 -0.29 -3.65 23.25
N ASP A 259 0.60 -4.24 24.03
CA ASP A 259 0.63 -4.24 25.49
C ASP A 259 1.37 -3.03 26.08
N GLU A 260 2.12 -2.30 25.28
CA GLU A 260 2.75 -1.05 25.68
C GLU A 260 1.75 0.11 25.70
N LEU A 261 1.95 1.02 26.66
CA LEU A 261 1.14 2.23 26.73
C LEU A 261 1.57 3.25 25.66
N TRP A 262 0.59 3.80 24.94
CA TRP A 262 0.80 4.89 24.02
C TRP A 262 0.52 6.22 24.74
N LEU A 263 1.33 7.26 24.47
CA LEU A 263 1.21 8.58 25.12
C LEU A 263 1.05 8.51 26.66
N GLY A 264 1.78 7.59 27.30
CA GLY A 264 1.87 7.49 28.74
C GLY A 264 0.68 6.87 29.48
N SER A 265 -0.52 6.85 28.90
CA SER A 265 -1.72 6.33 29.55
C SER A 265 -2.75 5.70 28.61
N MET A 266 -2.64 5.92 27.32
CA MET A 266 -3.59 5.38 26.34
C MET A 266 -3.24 3.94 25.97
N VAL A 267 -4.22 3.06 26.04
CA VAL A 267 -4.10 1.67 25.58
C VAL A 267 -4.28 1.66 24.05
N ARG A 268 -3.40 0.96 23.35
CA ARG A 268 -3.51 0.75 21.90
C ARG A 268 -4.73 -0.11 21.56
N SER A 269 -5.29 0.08 20.35
CA SER A 269 -6.41 -0.74 19.91
C SER A 269 -6.04 -2.23 19.91
N ARG A 270 -6.92 -3.05 20.49
CA ARG A 270 -6.81 -4.52 20.48
C ARG A 270 -7.86 -5.17 19.58
N ASN A 271 -8.57 -4.38 18.80
CA ASN A 271 -9.55 -4.81 17.84
C ASN A 271 -9.42 -3.98 16.56
N HIS A 272 -8.44 -4.36 15.74
CA HIS A 272 -8.09 -3.64 14.52
C HIS A 272 -7.89 -4.61 13.34
N ALA A 273 -8.48 -4.29 12.20
CA ALA A 273 -8.48 -5.19 11.04
C ALA A 273 -7.14 -5.28 10.31
N MET A 274 -6.23 -4.31 10.50
CA MET A 274 -5.02 -4.20 9.70
C MET A 274 -4.08 -5.41 9.79
N MET A 275 -3.97 -6.05 10.93
CA MET A 275 -3.19 -7.28 11.07
C MET A 275 -3.87 -8.50 10.41
N GLY A 276 -5.05 -8.35 9.79
CA GLY A 276 -5.78 -9.44 9.13
C GLY A 276 -5.15 -9.96 7.83
N HIS A 277 -4.11 -9.34 7.34
CA HIS A 277 -3.47 -9.69 6.05
C HIS A 277 -2.92 -11.12 5.97
N VAL A 278 -2.59 -11.73 7.10
CA VAL A 278 -2.18 -13.15 7.16
C VAL A 278 -3.23 -14.10 6.55
N ARG A 279 -4.51 -13.74 6.67
CA ARG A 279 -5.61 -14.52 6.08
C ARG A 279 -5.51 -14.58 4.55
N GLU A 280 -5.15 -13.48 3.91
CA GLU A 280 -4.98 -13.46 2.45
C GLU A 280 -3.86 -14.40 2.01
N TRP A 281 -2.72 -14.39 2.71
CA TRP A 281 -1.65 -15.35 2.45
C TRP A 281 -2.12 -16.80 2.64
N MET A 282 -2.82 -17.11 3.73
CA MET A 282 -3.37 -18.45 3.96
C MET A 282 -4.32 -18.88 2.84
N THR A 283 -5.22 -17.99 2.42
CA THR A 283 -6.20 -18.30 1.37
C THR A 283 -5.55 -18.43 0.00
N SER A 284 -4.70 -17.48 -0.37
CA SER A 284 -4.18 -17.36 -1.72
C SER A 284 -2.98 -18.25 -2.00
N PHE A 285 -2.12 -18.49 -0.99
CA PHE A 285 -0.84 -19.19 -1.20
C PHE A 285 -0.78 -20.55 -0.50
N VAL A 286 -1.45 -20.73 0.64
CA VAL A 286 -1.50 -22.04 1.31
C VAL A 286 -2.64 -22.89 0.75
N LEU A 287 -3.84 -22.32 0.60
CA LEU A 287 -5.00 -23.03 0.02
C LEU A 287 -5.08 -22.94 -1.51
N GLY A 288 -4.35 -22.00 -2.12
CA GLY A 288 -4.33 -21.81 -3.58
C GLY A 288 -5.62 -21.18 -4.16
N LEU A 289 -6.44 -20.54 -3.33
CA LEU A 289 -7.69 -19.89 -3.75
C LEU A 289 -7.39 -18.41 -4.10
N ARG A 290 -7.24 -18.13 -5.38
CA ARG A 290 -6.97 -16.77 -5.89
C ARG A 290 -8.07 -16.34 -6.85
N PRO A 291 -8.32 -15.01 -6.98
CA PRO A 291 -9.13 -14.50 -8.09
C PRO A 291 -8.53 -14.95 -9.42
N GLN A 292 -9.38 -15.23 -10.38
CA GLN A 292 -8.93 -15.53 -11.74
C GLN A 292 -8.58 -14.19 -12.40
N SER A 293 -7.31 -14.01 -12.74
CA SER A 293 -6.80 -12.81 -13.45
C SER A 293 -7.26 -12.79 -14.91
#